data_3b30ac7acf49e78611a5dd7805ce4a80
#
_entry.id   3b30ac7acf49e78611a5dd7805ce4a80
#
_cell.length_a   1.000
_cell.length_b   1.000
_cell.length_c   1.000
_cell.angle_alpha   90.00
_cell.angle_beta   90.00
_cell.angle_gamma   90.00
#
_symmetry.space_group_name_H-M   'P 1'
#
loop_
_entity.id
_entity.type
_entity.pdbx_description
1 polymer ?
#
loop_
_entity_poly.entity_id
_entity_poly.type
_entity_poly.pdbx_seq_one_letter_code
_entity_poly.pdbx_strand_id
1 'polypeptide(L)'
;MGYNEMSFCKWGGEAVKVNQIRAGAALSYVSMALSTLISLVYTPIMLNRLGDSEFGVYQAVLPIISYLNLLSFGLGSAYVRYYSRFRTAGDKKGCAKLNGMFLITYLVLGAAVLAIGFSLSYCDVIFGKKLTPEEIALAERLLRIMTVNAALTFPISVFESHVTINEQYLFQKLVAMGRQVLNPLIMIPLLIIGYRSVALTVVSLIFTVLSGILNIGYCLTRLRMPFSFRRYDFGLLREMLGFTLYVFLGIVVDNFNWSIDRLLLTWIHGTTAVTVYTIAAQLNTFYLAFGNAISNVMTPRVHRLVAEGQPMRTLDALFTRVGRLQFILLGGILLGFVAIGQSFVVLWGGDEKFAIDYWTTLLLFFSCLWTNVQTVGIEIQRAKNMHKFRSLVYLGVALGNALLSIPLCMKWQGLGAAVGTAIATLIGNVLLMNWYYHRRIGLNIPAFWRHIFHLLPAMVLPAVTAVLLALKVHPVTYWQLIPPGLLFVAVYAASMWLFGLNRYERSLVTAPLRRMLHR
;
A
#
# COMPACT_ATOMS: atom_id res chain seq x y z
N MET A 1 12.66 31.85 4.36
CA MET A 1 12.94 30.69 3.49
C MET A 1 11.95 30.74 2.34
N GLY A 2 12.43 31.13 1.13
CA GLY A 2 11.58 31.37 -0.03
C GLY A 2 11.03 30.05 -0.60
N TYR A 3 9.72 29.96 -0.68
CA TYR A 3 9.02 28.89 -1.39
C TYR A 3 9.38 28.98 -2.88
N ASN A 4 9.89 27.89 -3.45
CA ASN A 4 10.15 27.78 -4.88
C ASN A 4 8.82 27.85 -5.66
N GLU A 5 8.50 29.02 -6.16
CA GLU A 5 7.38 29.26 -7.07
C GLU A 5 7.89 29.06 -8.51
N MET A 6 7.47 27.99 -9.17
CA MET A 6 7.73 27.81 -10.59
C MET A 6 6.56 28.27 -11.45
N SER A 7 6.87 29.11 -12.44
CA SER A 7 5.94 29.46 -13.52
C SER A 7 5.83 28.33 -14.53
N PHE A 8 4.67 27.75 -14.69
CA PHE A 8 4.33 26.87 -15.80
C PHE A 8 3.84 27.67 -16.99
N CYS A 9 4.27 27.22 -18.18
CA CYS A 9 3.93 27.64 -19.54
C CYS A 9 2.88 28.76 -19.69
N LYS A 10 3.28 29.85 -20.32
CA LYS A 10 2.39 30.91 -20.80
C LYS A 10 1.38 30.36 -21.83
N TRP A 11 0.17 30.13 -21.37
CA TRP A 11 -1.03 30.19 -22.18
C TRP A 11 -1.88 31.32 -21.61
N GLY A 12 -1.87 32.51 -22.25
CA GLY A 12 -2.72 33.66 -21.92
C GLY A 12 -2.54 34.20 -20.51
N GLY A 13 -1.53 35.05 -20.32
CA GLY A 13 -1.65 36.29 -19.50
C GLY A 13 -1.63 36.15 -18.02
N GLU A 14 -1.40 35.19 -17.23
CA GLU A 14 -0.98 35.21 -15.83
C GLU A 14 -0.42 33.83 -15.43
N ALA A 15 0.83 33.83 -14.89
CA ALA A 15 1.43 32.60 -14.38
C ALA A 15 0.74 32.21 -13.06
N VAL A 16 -0.10 31.19 -13.07
CA VAL A 16 -0.69 30.61 -11.86
C VAL A 16 0.42 29.97 -11.04
N LYS A 17 0.77 30.59 -9.91
CA LYS A 17 1.75 30.08 -8.95
C LYS A 17 1.17 28.86 -8.22
N VAL A 18 1.49 27.65 -8.67
CA VAL A 18 1.03 26.41 -8.05
C VAL A 18 1.95 26.03 -6.90
N ASN A 19 1.40 25.91 -5.69
CA ASN A 19 2.13 25.37 -4.56
C ASN A 19 2.31 23.85 -4.75
N GLN A 20 3.53 23.45 -5.15
CA GLN A 20 3.91 22.06 -5.49
C GLN A 20 3.54 21.05 -4.40
N ILE A 21 3.74 21.42 -3.12
CA ILE A 21 3.45 20.52 -1.99
C ILE A 21 1.95 20.30 -1.84
N ARG A 22 1.15 21.36 -1.91
CA ARG A 22 -0.32 21.26 -1.79
C ARG A 22 -0.93 20.53 -2.98
N ALA A 23 -0.48 20.85 -4.19
CA ALA A 23 -0.91 20.15 -5.40
C ALA A 23 -0.52 18.68 -5.39
N GLY A 24 0.71 18.35 -5.00
CA GLY A 24 1.18 16.98 -4.87
C GLY A 24 0.40 16.18 -3.82
N ALA A 25 0.05 16.77 -2.69
CA ALA A 25 -0.78 16.14 -1.67
C ALA A 25 -2.20 15.87 -2.17
N ALA A 26 -2.86 16.87 -2.78
CA ALA A 26 -4.20 16.70 -3.35
C ALA A 26 -4.22 15.61 -4.44
N LEU A 27 -3.26 15.64 -5.36
CA LEU A 27 -3.12 14.61 -6.40
C LEU A 27 -2.83 13.22 -5.83
N SER A 28 -2.17 13.10 -4.68
CA SER A 28 -1.95 11.80 -4.02
C SER A 28 -3.27 11.17 -3.57
N TYR A 29 -4.20 11.95 -3.02
CA TYR A 29 -5.53 11.43 -2.64
C TYR A 29 -6.38 11.09 -3.87
N VAL A 30 -6.35 11.93 -4.90
CA VAL A 30 -7.02 11.64 -6.18
C VAL A 30 -6.44 10.36 -6.80
N SER A 31 -5.12 10.22 -6.83
CA SER A 31 -4.45 9.01 -7.32
C SER A 31 -4.84 7.76 -6.53
N MET A 32 -4.93 7.85 -5.20
CA MET A 32 -5.34 6.73 -4.35
C MET A 32 -6.79 6.31 -4.62
N ALA A 33 -7.72 7.28 -4.69
CA ALA A 33 -9.11 7.00 -5.01
C ALA A 33 -9.25 6.39 -6.41
N LEU A 34 -8.57 6.96 -7.39
CA LEU A 34 -8.55 6.49 -8.77
C LEU A 34 -7.96 5.07 -8.87
N SER A 35 -6.86 4.77 -8.15
CA SER A 35 -6.28 3.43 -8.07
C SER A 35 -7.28 2.40 -7.56
N THR A 36 -7.98 2.73 -6.47
CA THR A 36 -8.96 1.84 -5.86
C THR A 36 -10.12 1.58 -6.82
N LEU A 37 -10.66 2.62 -7.45
CA LEU A 37 -11.76 2.49 -8.42
C LEU A 37 -11.35 1.69 -9.65
N ILE A 38 -10.17 1.97 -10.21
CA ILE A 38 -9.65 1.23 -11.36
C ILE A 38 -9.47 -0.24 -10.99
N SER A 39 -8.85 -0.54 -9.85
CA SER A 39 -8.63 -1.93 -9.42
C SER A 39 -9.93 -2.67 -9.15
N LEU A 40 -10.96 -1.98 -8.63
CA LEU A 40 -12.29 -2.55 -8.40
C LEU A 40 -12.95 -3.03 -9.69
N VAL A 41 -12.74 -2.31 -10.80
CA VAL A 41 -13.30 -2.66 -12.12
C VAL A 41 -12.36 -3.61 -12.89
N TYR A 42 -11.05 -3.38 -12.82
CA TYR A 42 -10.06 -4.10 -13.60
C TYR A 42 -9.85 -5.55 -13.15
N THR A 43 -9.84 -5.79 -11.82
CA THR A 43 -9.56 -7.12 -11.26
C THR A 43 -10.57 -8.19 -11.71
N PRO A 44 -11.91 -7.97 -11.63
CA PRO A 44 -12.87 -8.97 -12.13
C PRO A 44 -12.78 -9.20 -13.63
N ILE A 45 -12.51 -8.15 -14.42
CA ILE A 45 -12.32 -8.29 -15.87
C ILE A 45 -11.11 -9.18 -16.14
N MET A 46 -9.99 -8.92 -15.43
CA MET A 46 -8.77 -9.70 -15.56
C MET A 46 -9.00 -11.16 -15.17
N LEU A 47 -9.66 -11.40 -14.03
CA LEU A 47 -9.97 -12.75 -13.56
C LEU A 47 -10.86 -13.52 -14.55
N ASN A 48 -11.96 -12.94 -15.01
CA ASN A 48 -12.88 -13.57 -15.93
C ASN A 48 -12.26 -13.88 -17.31
N ARG A 49 -11.31 -13.03 -17.77
CA ARG A 49 -10.66 -13.22 -19.08
C ARG A 49 -9.48 -14.15 -19.07
N LEU A 50 -8.70 -14.16 -17.98
CA LEU A 50 -7.55 -15.07 -17.82
C LEU A 50 -7.97 -16.46 -17.36
N GLY A 51 -9.03 -16.53 -16.55
CA GLY A 51 -9.39 -17.75 -15.81
C GLY A 51 -8.51 -17.94 -14.57
N ASP A 52 -8.89 -18.92 -13.74
CA ASP A 52 -8.29 -19.12 -12.43
C ASP A 52 -6.82 -19.51 -12.46
N SER A 53 -6.46 -20.45 -13.36
CA SER A 53 -5.11 -20.98 -13.46
C SER A 53 -4.14 -19.86 -13.87
N GLU A 54 -4.41 -19.17 -14.98
CA GLU A 54 -3.50 -18.15 -15.49
C GLU A 54 -3.44 -16.91 -14.59
N PHE A 55 -4.57 -16.49 -14.03
CA PHE A 55 -4.61 -15.43 -13.02
C PHE A 55 -3.82 -15.82 -11.78
N GLY A 56 -3.97 -17.08 -11.31
CA GLY A 56 -3.23 -17.63 -10.18
C GLY A 56 -1.72 -17.65 -10.42
N VAL A 57 -1.28 -18.11 -11.61
CA VAL A 57 0.14 -18.08 -12.02
C VAL A 57 0.67 -16.63 -11.99
N TYR A 58 -0.06 -15.69 -12.57
CA TYR A 58 0.32 -14.26 -12.54
C TYR A 58 0.51 -13.75 -11.12
N GLN A 59 -0.43 -14.06 -10.22
CA GLN A 59 -0.38 -13.65 -8.82
C GLN A 59 0.71 -14.38 -8.01
N ALA A 60 1.07 -15.59 -8.38
CA ALA A 60 2.15 -16.36 -7.74
C ALA A 60 3.55 -15.84 -8.09
N VAL A 61 3.73 -15.24 -9.27
CA VAL A 61 5.01 -14.66 -9.71
C VAL A 61 5.27 -13.29 -9.04
N LEU A 62 4.23 -12.51 -8.73
CA LEU A 62 4.39 -11.16 -8.15
C LEU A 62 5.21 -11.11 -6.85
N PRO A 63 5.04 -12.02 -5.85
CA PRO A 63 5.89 -12.08 -4.67
C PRO A 63 7.36 -12.25 -5.00
N ILE A 64 7.71 -13.09 -5.97
CA ILE A 64 9.10 -13.33 -6.38
C ILE A 64 9.73 -12.02 -6.86
N ILE A 65 9.02 -11.27 -7.70
CA ILE A 65 9.46 -9.96 -8.17
C ILE A 65 9.57 -8.96 -7.00
N SER A 66 8.65 -9.00 -6.04
CA SER A 66 8.72 -8.14 -4.85
C SER A 66 9.98 -8.41 -4.03
N TYR A 67 10.38 -9.67 -3.88
CA TYR A 67 11.64 -10.04 -3.22
C TYR A 67 12.87 -9.59 -4.02
N LEU A 68 12.86 -9.68 -5.35
CA LEU A 68 13.94 -9.14 -6.19
C LEU A 68 14.09 -7.62 -6.02
N ASN A 69 12.99 -6.90 -5.88
CA ASN A 69 13.02 -5.45 -5.64
C ASN A 69 13.63 -5.06 -4.27
N LEU A 70 13.72 -5.99 -3.30
CA LEU A 70 14.43 -5.76 -2.04
C LEU A 70 15.91 -5.49 -2.23
N LEU A 71 16.52 -5.93 -3.34
CA LEU A 71 17.91 -5.62 -3.69
C LEU A 71 18.18 -4.11 -3.84
N SER A 72 17.14 -3.27 -3.88
CA SER A 72 17.32 -1.80 -3.79
C SER A 72 17.88 -1.34 -2.44
N PHE A 73 17.83 -2.18 -1.39
CA PHE A 73 18.32 -1.89 -0.04
C PHE A 73 17.81 -0.57 0.55
N GLY A 74 16.72 -0.01 0.03
CA GLY A 74 16.22 1.30 0.47
C GLY A 74 17.14 2.48 0.15
N LEU A 75 18.09 2.29 -0.77
CA LEU A 75 19.10 3.29 -1.14
C LEU A 75 18.49 4.61 -1.65
N GLY A 76 17.25 4.60 -2.19
CA GLY A 76 16.57 5.83 -2.59
C GLY A 76 16.41 6.84 -1.45
N SER A 77 16.16 6.37 -0.23
CA SER A 77 16.07 7.23 0.96
C SER A 77 17.43 7.82 1.36
N ALA A 78 18.51 7.03 1.22
CA ALA A 78 19.87 7.51 1.42
C ALA A 78 20.24 8.56 0.37
N TYR A 79 19.90 8.34 -0.91
CA TYR A 79 20.14 9.32 -1.95
C TYR A 79 19.57 10.69 -1.59
N VAL A 80 18.29 10.74 -1.19
CA VAL A 80 17.64 11.99 -0.80
C VAL A 80 18.38 12.67 0.36
N ARG A 81 18.77 11.91 1.39
CA ARG A 81 19.48 12.43 2.57
C ARG A 81 20.86 13.01 2.20
N TYR A 82 21.69 12.23 1.50
CA TYR A 82 23.06 12.63 1.20
C TYR A 82 23.13 13.71 0.13
N TYR A 83 22.25 13.67 -0.86
CA TYR A 83 22.13 14.73 -1.84
C TYR A 83 21.75 16.07 -1.19
N SER A 84 20.77 16.07 -0.26
CA SER A 84 20.40 17.25 0.51
C SER A 84 21.60 17.81 1.29
N ARG A 85 22.41 16.94 1.92
CA ARG A 85 23.61 17.34 2.67
C ARG A 85 24.61 18.04 1.77
N PHE A 86 24.97 17.47 0.61
CA PHE A 86 25.90 18.09 -0.35
C PHE A 86 25.32 19.39 -0.94
N ARG A 87 24.03 19.41 -1.24
CA ARG A 87 23.35 20.62 -1.76
C ARG A 87 23.37 21.77 -0.75
N THR A 88 23.08 21.50 0.52
CA THR A 88 23.11 22.51 1.58
C THR A 88 24.52 23.03 1.85
N ALA A 89 25.53 22.17 1.70
CA ALA A 89 26.95 22.57 1.78
C ALA A 89 27.46 23.32 0.53
N GLY A 90 26.64 23.48 -0.51
CA GLY A 90 27.05 24.12 -1.77
C GLY A 90 28.00 23.26 -2.63
N ASP A 91 28.22 22.00 -2.28
CA ASP A 91 29.14 21.09 -2.96
C ASP A 91 28.51 20.50 -4.24
N LYS A 92 28.60 21.25 -5.33
CA LYS A 92 28.13 20.81 -6.67
C LYS A 92 28.89 19.59 -7.19
N LYS A 93 30.18 19.45 -6.84
CA LYS A 93 31.00 18.30 -7.28
C LYS A 93 30.58 17.06 -6.52
N GLY A 94 30.30 17.16 -5.21
CA GLY A 94 29.73 16.09 -4.38
C GLY A 94 28.37 15.62 -4.91
N CYS A 95 27.48 16.55 -5.27
CA CYS A 95 26.19 16.22 -5.90
C CYS A 95 26.36 15.44 -7.20
N ALA A 96 27.25 15.90 -8.12
CA ALA A 96 27.51 15.23 -9.39
C ALA A 96 28.14 13.83 -9.19
N LYS A 97 29.08 13.70 -8.23
CA LYS A 97 29.71 12.43 -7.86
C LYS A 97 28.67 11.45 -7.29
N LEU A 98 27.78 11.92 -6.41
CA LEU A 98 26.72 11.10 -5.84
C LEU A 98 25.77 10.58 -6.94
N ASN A 99 25.36 11.42 -7.88
CA ASN A 99 24.52 11.03 -9.01
C ASN A 99 25.16 9.93 -9.86
N GLY A 100 26.44 10.10 -10.23
CA GLY A 100 27.18 9.10 -11.00
C GLY A 100 27.35 7.79 -10.24
N MET A 101 27.71 7.85 -8.96
CA MET A 101 27.86 6.68 -8.10
C MET A 101 26.55 5.91 -7.95
N PHE A 102 25.43 6.62 -7.74
CA PHE A 102 24.10 6.00 -7.61
C PHE A 102 23.68 5.32 -8.91
N LEU A 103 23.89 5.97 -10.04
CA LEU A 103 23.56 5.38 -11.34
C LEU A 103 24.33 4.08 -11.58
N ILE A 104 25.66 4.07 -11.30
CA ILE A 104 26.48 2.86 -11.41
C ILE A 104 25.98 1.78 -10.46
N THR A 105 25.74 2.12 -9.18
CA THR A 105 25.24 1.16 -8.18
C THR A 105 23.93 0.53 -8.62
N TYR A 106 22.98 1.34 -9.08
CA TYR A 106 21.66 0.83 -9.51
C TYR A 106 21.72 0.08 -10.84
N LEU A 107 22.64 0.39 -11.74
CA LEU A 107 22.91 -0.44 -12.93
C LEU A 107 23.45 -1.82 -12.54
N VAL A 108 24.39 -1.88 -11.60
CA VAL A 108 24.92 -3.15 -11.08
C VAL A 108 23.83 -3.95 -10.38
N LEU A 109 23.01 -3.30 -9.54
CA LEU A 109 21.88 -3.97 -8.88
C LEU A 109 20.82 -4.45 -9.89
N GLY A 110 20.52 -3.66 -10.92
CA GLY A 110 19.64 -4.07 -12.01
C GLY A 110 20.19 -5.28 -12.77
N ALA A 111 21.48 -5.31 -13.05
CA ALA A 111 22.14 -6.47 -13.66
C ALA A 111 22.10 -7.71 -12.73
N ALA A 112 22.29 -7.51 -11.42
CA ALA A 112 22.15 -8.60 -10.45
C ALA A 112 20.70 -9.13 -10.40
N VAL A 113 19.69 -8.25 -10.44
CA VAL A 113 18.26 -8.64 -10.53
C VAL A 113 18.01 -9.44 -11.79
N LEU A 114 18.56 -9.03 -12.94
CA LEU A 114 18.46 -9.81 -14.18
C LEU A 114 19.08 -11.20 -14.00
N ALA A 115 20.32 -11.28 -13.54
CA ALA A 115 21.01 -12.55 -13.38
C ALA A 115 20.25 -13.50 -12.43
N ILE A 116 19.85 -12.99 -11.25
CA ILE A 116 19.12 -13.78 -10.25
C ILE A 116 17.73 -14.18 -10.79
N GLY A 117 16.96 -13.25 -11.34
CA GLY A 117 15.60 -13.53 -11.81
C GLY A 117 15.56 -14.48 -13.00
N PHE A 118 16.54 -14.37 -13.94
CA PHE A 118 16.67 -15.38 -15.00
C PHE A 118 17.12 -16.73 -14.46
N SER A 119 18.07 -16.79 -13.53
CA SER A 119 18.44 -18.06 -12.88
C SER A 119 17.26 -18.71 -12.17
N LEU A 120 16.45 -17.91 -11.44
CA LEU A 120 15.25 -18.37 -10.78
C LEU A 120 14.19 -18.88 -11.78
N SER A 121 14.11 -18.29 -12.99
CA SER A 121 13.15 -18.73 -14.00
C SER A 121 13.45 -20.12 -14.60
N TYR A 122 14.63 -20.68 -14.39
CA TYR A 122 14.99 -22.05 -14.76
C TYR A 122 14.90 -23.03 -13.58
N CYS A 123 14.44 -22.56 -12.43
CA CYS A 123 14.38 -23.35 -11.21
C CYS A 123 12.92 -23.69 -10.87
N ASP A 124 12.41 -24.80 -11.40
CA ASP A 124 11.01 -25.23 -11.24
C ASP A 124 10.58 -25.37 -9.78
N VAL A 125 11.55 -25.64 -8.88
CA VAL A 125 11.30 -25.81 -7.44
C VAL A 125 10.66 -24.56 -6.80
N ILE A 126 10.89 -23.37 -7.37
CA ILE A 126 10.36 -22.09 -6.84
C ILE A 126 8.84 -22.02 -6.97
N PHE A 127 8.29 -22.63 -8.01
CA PHE A 127 6.85 -22.63 -8.27
C PHE A 127 6.11 -23.74 -7.51
N GLY A 128 6.86 -24.64 -6.82
CA GLY A 128 6.29 -25.76 -6.09
C GLY A 128 5.92 -26.94 -7.02
N LYS A 129 5.51 -28.06 -6.40
CA LYS A 129 5.19 -29.30 -7.11
C LYS A 129 3.72 -29.43 -7.55
N LYS A 130 2.92 -28.40 -7.32
CA LYS A 130 1.46 -28.44 -7.56
C LYS A 130 1.03 -27.81 -8.88
N LEU A 131 1.94 -27.14 -9.57
CA LEU A 131 1.67 -26.53 -10.86
C LEU A 131 1.79 -27.58 -11.97
N THR A 132 0.93 -27.45 -12.98
CA THR A 132 1.03 -28.24 -14.22
C THR A 132 2.23 -27.79 -15.06
N PRO A 133 2.77 -28.61 -15.96
CA PRO A 133 3.88 -28.21 -16.85
C PRO A 133 3.56 -26.95 -17.67
N GLU A 134 2.30 -26.74 -18.06
CA GLU A 134 1.85 -25.56 -18.80
C GLU A 134 1.89 -24.30 -17.91
N GLU A 135 1.46 -24.42 -16.65
CA GLU A 135 1.52 -23.33 -15.67
C GLU A 135 2.95 -22.96 -15.33
N ILE A 136 3.86 -23.94 -15.22
CA ILE A 136 5.29 -23.69 -15.00
C ILE A 136 5.88 -22.92 -16.19
N ALA A 137 5.63 -23.39 -17.42
CA ALA A 137 6.12 -22.71 -18.62
C ALA A 137 5.58 -21.28 -18.76
N LEU A 138 4.35 -21.02 -18.30
CA LEU A 138 3.78 -19.68 -18.23
C LEU A 138 4.46 -18.85 -17.15
N ALA A 139 4.62 -19.40 -15.93
CA ALA A 139 5.27 -18.73 -14.81
C ALA A 139 6.70 -18.30 -15.15
N GLU A 140 7.47 -19.17 -15.82
CA GLU A 140 8.81 -18.85 -16.33
C GLU A 140 8.80 -17.64 -17.29
N ARG A 141 7.88 -17.66 -18.28
CA ARG A 141 7.77 -16.55 -19.25
C ARG A 141 7.41 -15.23 -18.55
N LEU A 142 6.43 -15.29 -17.65
CA LEU A 142 6.01 -14.11 -16.88
C LEU A 142 7.15 -13.61 -15.99
N LEU A 143 7.85 -14.53 -15.29
CA LEU A 143 8.98 -14.18 -14.41
C LEU A 143 10.11 -13.51 -15.20
N ARG A 144 10.46 -14.01 -16.39
CA ARG A 144 11.49 -13.41 -17.27
C ARG A 144 11.12 -11.98 -17.65
N ILE A 145 9.89 -11.74 -18.14
CA ILE A 145 9.46 -10.39 -18.55
C ILE A 145 9.38 -9.45 -17.35
N MET A 146 8.81 -9.92 -16.23
CA MET A 146 8.71 -9.13 -15.00
C MET A 146 10.09 -8.84 -14.38
N THR A 147 11.06 -9.76 -14.52
CA THR A 147 12.45 -9.54 -14.10
C THR A 147 13.11 -8.41 -14.91
N VAL A 148 12.93 -8.39 -16.23
CA VAL A 148 13.39 -7.29 -17.06
C VAL A 148 12.76 -5.96 -16.62
N ASN A 149 11.46 -5.97 -16.37
CA ASN A 149 10.73 -4.80 -15.86
C ASN A 149 11.31 -4.31 -14.52
N ALA A 150 11.50 -5.23 -13.55
CA ALA A 150 12.11 -4.93 -12.26
C ALA A 150 13.53 -4.35 -12.42
N ALA A 151 14.37 -4.99 -13.23
CA ALA A 151 15.74 -4.55 -13.44
C ALA A 151 15.83 -3.12 -14.03
N LEU A 152 14.93 -2.76 -14.95
CA LEU A 152 14.86 -1.41 -15.52
C LEU A 152 14.39 -0.36 -14.51
N THR A 153 13.58 -0.74 -13.50
CA THR A 153 13.15 0.21 -12.47
C THR A 153 14.32 0.71 -11.61
N PHE A 154 15.40 -0.07 -11.47
CA PHE A 154 16.56 0.33 -10.65
C PHE A 154 17.22 1.61 -11.19
N PRO A 155 17.78 1.68 -12.41
CA PRO A 155 18.37 2.92 -12.91
C PRO A 155 17.35 4.06 -13.03
N ILE A 156 16.08 3.78 -13.34
CA ILE A 156 15.01 4.79 -13.42
C ILE A 156 14.78 5.43 -12.05
N SER A 157 14.85 4.67 -10.96
CA SER A 157 14.60 5.18 -9.59
C SER A 157 15.60 6.25 -9.13
N VAL A 158 16.80 6.31 -9.74
CA VAL A 158 17.78 7.40 -9.50
C VAL A 158 17.19 8.74 -9.94
N PHE A 159 16.59 8.76 -11.14
CA PHE A 159 15.97 9.96 -11.69
C PHE A 159 14.69 10.33 -10.95
N GLU A 160 13.87 9.36 -10.56
CA GLU A 160 12.69 9.59 -9.73
C GLU A 160 13.07 10.19 -8.37
N SER A 161 14.15 9.69 -7.74
CA SER A 161 14.68 10.24 -6.50
C SER A 161 15.19 11.67 -6.68
N HIS A 162 15.79 11.97 -7.84
CA HIS A 162 16.25 13.32 -8.18
C HIS A 162 15.08 14.29 -8.40
N VAL A 163 14.00 13.85 -9.04
CA VAL A 163 12.75 14.63 -9.16
C VAL A 163 12.19 14.93 -7.78
N THR A 164 12.16 13.93 -6.89
CA THR A 164 11.66 14.06 -5.50
C THR A 164 12.46 15.08 -4.69
N ILE A 165 13.81 15.02 -4.73
CA ILE A 165 14.65 15.95 -3.96
C ILE A 165 14.59 17.38 -4.47
N ASN A 166 14.19 17.60 -5.73
CA ASN A 166 13.93 18.91 -6.31
C ASN A 166 12.46 19.35 -6.10
N GLU A 167 11.70 18.64 -5.26
CA GLU A 167 10.30 18.95 -4.88
C GLU A 167 9.33 19.05 -6.07
N GLN A 168 9.63 18.37 -7.19
CA GLN A 168 8.81 18.38 -8.40
C GLN A 168 7.63 17.39 -8.29
N TYR A 169 6.87 17.52 -7.20
CA TYR A 169 5.79 16.59 -6.85
C TYR A 169 4.67 16.54 -7.89
N LEU A 170 4.35 17.67 -8.53
CA LEU A 170 3.31 17.73 -9.56
C LEU A 170 3.69 16.85 -10.77
N PHE A 171 4.90 16.99 -11.29
CA PHE A 171 5.40 16.18 -12.42
C PHE A 171 5.38 14.69 -12.06
N GLN A 172 5.95 14.34 -10.89
CA GLN A 172 6.01 12.96 -10.42
C GLN A 172 4.62 12.32 -10.31
N LYS A 173 3.65 13.05 -9.76
CA LYS A 173 2.28 12.57 -9.60
C LYS A 173 1.53 12.45 -10.93
N LEU A 174 1.74 13.38 -11.85
CA LEU A 174 1.13 13.31 -13.18
C LEU A 174 1.63 12.10 -13.97
N VAL A 175 2.95 11.83 -13.95
CA VAL A 175 3.52 10.62 -14.60
C VAL A 175 2.95 9.34 -13.96
N ALA A 176 2.91 9.27 -12.63
CA ALA A 176 2.36 8.13 -11.91
C ALA A 176 0.87 7.91 -12.20
N MET A 177 0.05 8.98 -12.17
CA MET A 177 -1.38 8.92 -12.49
C MET A 177 -1.62 8.56 -13.95
N GLY A 178 -0.82 9.13 -14.88
CA GLY A 178 -0.88 8.77 -16.30
C GLY A 178 -0.67 7.28 -16.51
N ARG A 179 0.38 6.71 -15.92
CA ARG A 179 0.64 5.26 -15.95
C ARG A 179 -0.51 4.46 -15.34
N GLN A 180 -1.03 4.91 -14.20
CA GLN A 180 -2.11 4.24 -13.45
C GLN A 180 -3.42 4.16 -14.21
N VAL A 181 -3.75 5.19 -15.02
CA VAL A 181 -4.97 5.24 -15.83
C VAL A 181 -4.78 4.56 -17.18
N LEU A 182 -3.69 4.88 -17.88
CA LEU A 182 -3.47 4.39 -19.23
C LEU A 182 -3.18 2.89 -19.27
N ASN A 183 -2.52 2.32 -18.24
CA ASN A 183 -2.22 0.90 -18.19
C ASN A 183 -3.51 0.06 -18.25
N PRO A 184 -4.49 0.17 -17.34
CA PRO A 184 -5.75 -0.57 -17.43
C PRO A 184 -6.58 -0.21 -18.68
N LEU A 185 -6.53 1.04 -19.12
CA LEU A 185 -7.25 1.50 -20.32
C LEU A 185 -6.79 0.76 -21.59
N ILE A 186 -5.48 0.44 -21.68
CA ILE A 186 -4.93 -0.36 -22.78
C ILE A 186 -5.12 -1.85 -22.53
N MET A 187 -5.00 -2.29 -21.27
CA MET A 187 -5.11 -3.70 -20.89
C MET A 187 -6.50 -4.28 -21.09
N ILE A 188 -7.56 -3.53 -20.71
CA ILE A 188 -8.95 -4.01 -20.83
C ILE A 188 -9.29 -4.37 -22.27
N PRO A 189 -9.08 -3.53 -23.30
CA PRO A 189 -9.28 -3.91 -24.69
C PRO A 189 -8.46 -5.12 -25.12
N LEU A 190 -7.19 -5.20 -24.72
CA LEU A 190 -6.34 -6.34 -25.05
C LEU A 190 -6.86 -7.65 -24.46
N LEU A 191 -7.36 -7.65 -23.22
CA LEU A 191 -8.00 -8.79 -22.58
C LEU A 191 -9.30 -9.19 -23.30
N ILE A 192 -10.07 -8.21 -23.77
CA ILE A 192 -11.32 -8.46 -24.52
C ILE A 192 -11.02 -9.12 -25.88
N ILE A 193 -9.95 -8.69 -26.57
CA ILE A 193 -9.51 -9.25 -27.86
C ILE A 193 -8.93 -10.67 -27.70
N GLY A 194 -8.59 -11.10 -26.46
CA GLY A 194 -8.10 -12.45 -26.19
C GLY A 194 -6.61 -12.53 -25.88
N TYR A 195 -5.93 -11.40 -25.73
CA TYR A 195 -4.57 -11.39 -25.17
C TYR A 195 -4.60 -11.78 -23.70
N ARG A 196 -3.56 -12.54 -23.26
CA ARG A 196 -3.49 -13.14 -21.93
C ARG A 196 -2.48 -12.43 -21.03
N SER A 197 -2.09 -13.06 -19.91
CA SER A 197 -1.21 -12.52 -18.88
C SER A 197 0.15 -12.03 -19.39
N VAL A 198 0.70 -12.67 -20.45
CA VAL A 198 1.94 -12.20 -21.09
C VAL A 198 1.80 -10.77 -21.63
N ALA A 199 0.67 -10.45 -22.27
CA ALA A 199 0.42 -9.09 -22.74
C ALA A 199 0.35 -8.09 -21.58
N LEU A 200 -0.23 -8.47 -20.44
CA LEU A 200 -0.27 -7.63 -19.23
C LEU A 200 1.14 -7.25 -18.76
N THR A 201 2.05 -8.22 -18.74
CA THR A 201 3.43 -7.98 -18.32
C THR A 201 4.21 -7.14 -19.32
N VAL A 202 4.00 -7.37 -20.63
CA VAL A 202 4.65 -6.59 -21.70
C VAL A 202 4.17 -5.13 -21.68
N VAL A 203 2.87 -4.89 -21.57
CA VAL A 203 2.34 -3.51 -21.49
C VAL A 203 2.85 -2.81 -20.23
N SER A 204 2.90 -3.51 -19.09
CA SER A 204 3.51 -2.96 -17.87
C SER A 204 4.98 -2.58 -18.07
N LEU A 205 5.75 -3.40 -18.79
CA LEU A 205 7.14 -3.11 -19.17
C LEU A 205 7.23 -1.86 -20.07
N ILE A 206 6.38 -1.75 -21.09
CA ILE A 206 6.32 -0.58 -21.97
C ILE A 206 6.07 0.70 -21.16
N PHE A 207 5.10 0.67 -20.23
CA PHE A 207 4.82 1.82 -19.36
C PHE A 207 5.98 2.15 -18.42
N THR A 208 6.73 1.15 -17.95
CA THR A 208 7.93 1.37 -17.15
C THR A 208 9.01 2.09 -17.98
N VAL A 209 9.25 1.63 -19.20
CA VAL A 209 10.20 2.28 -20.12
C VAL A 209 9.75 3.72 -20.44
N LEU A 210 8.47 3.91 -20.77
CA LEU A 210 7.93 5.24 -21.08
C LEU A 210 8.04 6.20 -19.89
N SER A 211 7.66 5.77 -18.70
CA SER A 211 7.84 6.59 -17.49
C SER A 211 9.30 6.86 -17.18
N GLY A 212 10.19 5.90 -17.45
CA GLY A 212 11.64 6.06 -17.36
C GLY A 212 12.15 7.14 -18.32
N ILE A 213 11.78 7.09 -19.58
CA ILE A 213 12.15 8.08 -20.58
C ILE A 213 11.68 9.49 -20.17
N LEU A 214 10.44 9.61 -19.67
CA LEU A 214 9.91 10.88 -19.18
C LEU A 214 10.71 11.43 -17.98
N ASN A 215 11.02 10.58 -16.99
CA ASN A 215 11.81 10.97 -15.82
C ASN A 215 13.25 11.35 -16.20
N ILE A 216 13.92 10.55 -17.02
CA ILE A 216 15.27 10.82 -17.53
C ILE A 216 15.28 12.12 -18.34
N GLY A 217 14.37 12.26 -19.30
CA GLY A 217 14.25 13.47 -20.12
C GLY A 217 14.04 14.71 -19.26
N TYR A 218 13.14 14.66 -18.27
CA TYR A 218 12.89 15.77 -17.36
C TYR A 218 14.12 16.13 -16.51
N CYS A 219 14.82 15.13 -15.96
CA CYS A 219 16.04 15.35 -15.18
C CYS A 219 17.17 15.97 -16.00
N LEU A 220 17.36 15.51 -17.23
CA LEU A 220 18.44 16.00 -18.09
C LEU A 220 18.15 17.39 -18.68
N THR A 221 16.90 17.62 -19.15
CA THR A 221 16.56 18.86 -19.85
C THR A 221 16.17 20.00 -18.92
N ARG A 222 15.29 19.72 -17.93
CA ARG A 222 14.75 20.74 -17.03
C ARG A 222 15.56 20.92 -15.75
N LEU A 223 15.94 19.83 -15.10
CA LEU A 223 16.69 19.88 -13.84
C LEU A 223 18.19 19.96 -14.06
N ARG A 224 18.68 19.71 -15.29
CA ARG A 224 20.10 19.73 -15.66
C ARG A 224 20.94 18.94 -14.65
N MET A 225 20.51 17.71 -14.38
CA MET A 225 21.14 16.82 -13.40
C MET A 225 22.62 16.60 -13.76
N PRO A 226 23.57 17.02 -12.90
CA PRO A 226 24.99 16.85 -13.18
C PRO A 226 25.43 15.42 -12.85
N PHE A 227 26.31 14.84 -13.66
CA PHE A 227 26.94 13.55 -13.42
C PHE A 227 28.45 13.66 -13.39
N SER A 228 29.08 12.91 -12.48
CA SER A 228 30.52 12.70 -12.47
C SER A 228 30.81 11.23 -12.15
N PHE A 229 31.44 10.55 -13.10
CA PHE A 229 31.81 9.13 -12.97
C PHE A 229 33.27 8.95 -12.51
N ARG A 230 33.95 10.06 -12.16
CA ARG A 230 35.33 10.02 -11.66
C ARG A 230 35.36 9.60 -10.20
N ARG A 231 36.10 8.52 -9.92
CA ARG A 231 36.38 7.97 -8.58
C ARG A 231 35.10 7.56 -7.82
N TYR A 232 34.71 6.31 -7.99
CA TYR A 232 33.67 5.67 -7.17
C TYR A 232 34.09 5.67 -5.70
N ASP A 233 33.21 6.08 -4.80
CA ASP A 233 33.49 6.25 -3.38
C ASP A 233 32.85 5.10 -2.57
N PHE A 234 33.61 4.04 -2.39
CA PHE A 234 33.17 2.88 -1.59
C PHE A 234 32.95 3.23 -0.11
N GLY A 235 33.69 4.23 0.43
CA GLY A 235 33.51 4.70 1.79
C GLY A 235 32.13 5.32 1.99
N LEU A 236 31.73 6.20 1.08
CA LEU A 236 30.42 6.83 1.07
C LEU A 236 29.31 5.78 0.86
N LEU A 237 29.49 4.82 -0.05
CA LEU A 237 28.51 3.73 -0.24
C LEU A 237 28.32 2.91 1.05
N ARG A 238 29.42 2.55 1.73
CA ARG A 238 29.35 1.82 3.01
C ARG A 238 28.62 2.60 4.09
N GLU A 239 28.88 3.92 4.19
CA GLU A 239 28.16 4.81 5.13
C GLU A 239 26.66 4.82 4.82
N MET A 240 26.29 4.91 3.54
CA MET A 240 24.90 4.91 3.08
C MET A 240 24.20 3.57 3.34
N LEU A 241 24.86 2.45 3.05
CA LEU A 241 24.32 1.11 3.35
C LEU A 241 24.11 0.91 4.85
N GLY A 242 25.03 1.40 5.69
CA GLY A 242 24.86 1.38 7.15
C GLY A 242 23.61 2.16 7.61
N PHE A 243 23.35 3.30 6.97
CA PHE A 243 22.13 4.07 7.25
C PHE A 243 20.86 3.37 6.76
N THR A 244 20.87 2.79 5.57
CA THR A 244 19.69 2.16 4.98
C THR A 244 19.37 0.80 5.56
N LEU A 245 20.27 0.14 6.28
CA LEU A 245 20.07 -1.19 6.82
C LEU A 245 18.78 -1.31 7.64
N TYR A 246 18.49 -0.33 8.49
CA TYR A 246 17.27 -0.33 9.29
C TYR A 246 16.01 -0.08 8.45
N VAL A 247 16.10 0.76 7.43
CA VAL A 247 15.00 0.98 6.46
C VAL A 247 14.76 -0.28 5.66
N PHE A 248 15.82 -0.92 5.19
CA PHE A 248 15.78 -2.18 4.46
C PHE A 248 15.12 -3.30 5.27
N LEU A 249 15.52 -3.49 6.54
CA LEU A 249 14.89 -4.47 7.43
C LEU A 249 13.37 -4.22 7.55
N GLY A 250 12.94 -2.97 7.65
CA GLY A 250 11.51 -2.63 7.63
C GLY A 250 10.82 -3.07 6.35
N ILE A 251 11.42 -2.76 5.19
CA ILE A 251 10.88 -3.13 3.87
C ILE A 251 10.81 -4.67 3.71
N VAL A 252 11.85 -5.39 4.14
CA VAL A 252 11.89 -6.87 4.12
C VAL A 252 10.73 -7.45 4.94
N VAL A 253 10.56 -6.97 6.16
CA VAL A 253 9.49 -7.44 7.07
C VAL A 253 8.11 -7.16 6.48
N ASP A 254 7.89 -5.95 5.94
CA ASP A 254 6.62 -5.59 5.32
C ASP A 254 6.32 -6.47 4.09
N ASN A 255 7.30 -6.68 3.20
CA ASN A 255 7.13 -7.57 2.04
C ASN A 255 6.87 -9.01 2.46
N PHE A 256 7.59 -9.51 3.47
CA PHE A 256 7.40 -10.87 3.97
C PHE A 256 5.99 -11.08 4.49
N ASN A 257 5.48 -10.16 5.32
CA ASN A 257 4.14 -10.25 5.87
C ASN A 257 3.02 -10.29 4.81
N TRP A 258 3.17 -9.54 3.71
CA TRP A 258 2.10 -9.42 2.72
C TRP A 258 2.25 -10.33 1.50
N SER A 259 3.41 -10.95 1.33
CA SER A 259 3.71 -11.78 0.15
C SER A 259 3.81 -13.27 0.45
N ILE A 260 4.14 -13.64 1.71
CA ILE A 260 4.40 -15.02 2.08
C ILE A 260 3.18 -15.93 1.90
N ASP A 261 1.99 -15.44 2.20
CA ASP A 261 0.75 -16.21 2.12
C ASP A 261 0.49 -16.72 0.69
N ARG A 262 0.74 -15.87 -0.33
CA ARG A 262 0.59 -16.27 -1.73
C ARG A 262 1.58 -17.36 -2.16
N LEU A 263 2.84 -17.25 -1.68
CA LEU A 263 3.84 -18.29 -1.97
C LEU A 263 3.50 -19.61 -1.29
N LEU A 264 3.10 -19.59 -0.02
CA LEU A 264 2.70 -20.79 0.71
C LEU A 264 1.50 -21.47 0.03
N LEU A 265 0.49 -20.71 -0.38
CA LEU A 265 -0.67 -21.23 -1.08
C LEU A 265 -0.29 -21.84 -2.43
N THR A 266 0.61 -21.18 -3.19
CA THR A 266 1.11 -21.73 -4.45
C THR A 266 1.78 -23.08 -4.24
N TRP A 267 2.65 -23.20 -3.23
CA TRP A 267 3.41 -24.42 -2.96
C TRP A 267 2.55 -25.57 -2.42
N ILE A 268 1.56 -25.25 -1.58
CA ILE A 268 0.76 -26.26 -0.87
C ILE A 268 -0.47 -26.69 -1.71
N HIS A 269 -1.16 -25.73 -2.34
CA HIS A 269 -2.46 -25.95 -2.97
C HIS A 269 -2.52 -25.60 -4.46
N GLY A 270 -1.50 -24.93 -5.01
CA GLY A 270 -1.44 -24.53 -6.41
C GLY A 270 -2.14 -23.20 -6.71
N THR A 271 -2.33 -22.92 -7.99
CA THR A 271 -2.74 -21.62 -8.54
C THR A 271 -4.17 -21.21 -8.19
N THR A 272 -5.11 -22.15 -8.19
CA THR A 272 -6.53 -21.87 -7.87
C THR A 272 -6.70 -21.32 -6.45
N ALA A 273 -5.97 -21.88 -5.47
CA ALA A 273 -6.04 -21.39 -4.09
C ALA A 273 -5.48 -19.96 -3.95
N VAL A 274 -4.45 -19.63 -4.75
CA VAL A 274 -3.90 -18.25 -4.81
C VAL A 274 -4.91 -17.30 -5.42
N THR A 275 -5.59 -17.73 -6.48
CA THR A 275 -6.64 -16.92 -7.13
C THR A 275 -7.74 -16.54 -6.15
N VAL A 276 -8.28 -17.53 -5.45
CA VAL A 276 -9.30 -17.33 -4.42
C VAL A 276 -8.78 -16.35 -3.36
N TYR A 277 -7.68 -16.64 -2.68
CA TYR A 277 -7.12 -15.78 -1.63
C TYR A 277 -6.81 -14.35 -2.09
N THR A 278 -6.44 -14.17 -3.37
CA THR A 278 -6.08 -12.84 -3.91
C THR A 278 -7.26 -11.88 -3.88
N ILE A 279 -8.49 -12.35 -4.04
CA ILE A 279 -9.70 -11.53 -3.92
C ILE A 279 -9.79 -10.93 -2.51
N ALA A 280 -9.68 -11.76 -1.47
CA ALA A 280 -9.69 -11.30 -0.09
C ALA A 280 -8.54 -10.33 0.22
N ALA A 281 -7.32 -10.64 -0.24
CA ALA A 281 -6.15 -9.79 -0.06
C ALA A 281 -6.30 -8.43 -0.77
N GLN A 282 -6.92 -8.40 -1.94
CA GLN A 282 -7.18 -7.17 -2.69
C GLN A 282 -8.20 -6.28 -1.96
N LEU A 283 -9.29 -6.86 -1.46
CA LEU A 283 -10.29 -6.14 -0.65
C LEU A 283 -9.66 -5.59 0.63
N ASN A 284 -8.79 -6.37 1.29
CA ASN A 284 -8.05 -5.91 2.45
C ASN A 284 -7.11 -4.73 2.11
N THR A 285 -6.49 -4.73 0.93
CA THR A 285 -5.67 -3.59 0.46
C THR A 285 -6.51 -2.32 0.35
N PHE A 286 -7.74 -2.40 -0.19
CA PHE A 286 -8.66 -1.26 -0.24
C PHE A 286 -9.05 -0.79 1.17
N TYR A 287 -9.35 -1.72 2.07
CA TYR A 287 -9.67 -1.43 3.46
C TYR A 287 -8.56 -0.66 4.18
N LEU A 288 -7.31 -1.11 4.02
CA LEU A 288 -6.13 -0.45 4.55
C LEU A 288 -5.93 0.95 3.95
N ALA A 289 -6.22 1.14 2.67
CA ALA A 289 -6.09 2.43 2.00
C ALA A 289 -7.02 3.49 2.63
N PHE A 290 -8.26 3.13 3.00
CA PHE A 290 -9.17 4.03 3.72
C PHE A 290 -8.63 4.44 5.09
N GLY A 291 -8.08 3.51 5.86
CA GLY A 291 -7.45 3.81 7.15
C GLY A 291 -6.24 4.74 7.01
N ASN A 292 -5.36 4.43 6.07
CA ASN A 292 -4.16 5.21 5.79
C ASN A 292 -4.47 6.63 5.28
N ALA A 293 -5.58 6.83 4.57
CA ALA A 293 -6.00 8.16 4.12
C ALA A 293 -6.15 9.14 5.28
N ILE A 294 -6.72 8.70 6.40
CA ILE A 294 -6.89 9.54 7.60
C ILE A 294 -5.53 9.80 8.27
N SER A 295 -4.71 8.77 8.43
CA SER A 295 -3.42 8.87 9.13
C SER A 295 -2.44 9.77 8.40
N ASN A 296 -2.32 9.64 7.07
CA ASN A 296 -1.38 10.39 6.26
C ASN A 296 -1.56 11.92 6.37
N VAL A 297 -2.81 12.38 6.55
CA VAL A 297 -3.10 13.81 6.79
C VAL A 297 -2.56 14.29 8.13
N MET A 298 -2.51 13.39 9.12
CA MET A 298 -2.10 13.74 10.49
C MET A 298 -0.59 13.60 10.73
N THR A 299 0.13 12.85 9.89
CA THR A 299 1.57 12.62 10.02
C THR A 299 2.39 13.93 10.19
N PRO A 300 2.25 14.97 9.35
CA PRO A 300 3.02 16.20 9.53
C PRO A 300 2.73 16.91 10.85
N ARG A 301 1.47 16.84 11.31
CA ARG A 301 1.05 17.43 12.58
C ARG A 301 1.68 16.70 13.77
N VAL A 302 1.75 15.37 13.72
CA VAL A 302 2.41 14.55 14.75
C VAL A 302 3.88 14.94 14.87
N HIS A 303 4.61 14.96 13.74
CA HIS A 303 6.03 15.31 13.74
C HIS A 303 6.28 16.72 14.27
N ARG A 304 5.44 17.70 13.92
CA ARG A 304 5.52 19.06 14.43
C ARG A 304 5.30 19.12 15.94
N LEU A 305 4.25 18.48 16.47
CA LEU A 305 3.95 18.49 17.91
C LEU A 305 5.07 17.84 18.73
N VAL A 306 5.70 16.77 18.21
CA VAL A 306 6.84 16.12 18.87
C VAL A 306 8.08 17.03 18.81
N ALA A 307 8.35 17.69 17.69
CA ALA A 307 9.48 18.61 17.52
C ALA A 307 9.35 19.86 18.41
N GLU A 308 8.12 20.36 18.61
CA GLU A 308 7.82 21.46 19.52
C GLU A 308 7.86 21.07 21.00
N GLY A 309 8.10 19.79 21.34
CA GLY A 309 8.12 19.33 22.72
C GLY A 309 6.77 19.38 23.43
N GLN A 310 5.67 19.33 22.69
CA GLN A 310 4.33 19.42 23.26
C GLN A 310 4.08 18.31 24.30
N PRO A 311 3.29 18.60 25.37
CA PRO A 311 3.05 17.62 26.42
C PRO A 311 2.33 16.37 25.91
N MET A 312 2.58 15.23 26.55
CA MET A 312 1.99 13.94 26.14
C MET A 312 0.47 13.97 26.04
N ARG A 313 -0.21 14.75 26.86
CA ARG A 313 -1.69 14.93 26.79
C ARG A 313 -2.16 15.42 25.43
N THR A 314 -1.38 16.26 24.75
CA THR A 314 -1.70 16.74 23.39
C THR A 314 -1.58 15.62 22.36
N LEU A 315 -0.55 14.77 22.49
CA LEU A 315 -0.34 13.60 21.64
C LEU A 315 -1.39 12.53 21.90
N ASP A 316 -1.76 12.26 23.16
CA ASP A 316 -2.85 11.35 23.56
C ASP A 316 -4.20 11.78 22.97
N ALA A 317 -4.49 13.07 23.05
CA ALA A 317 -5.73 13.62 22.50
C ALA A 317 -5.78 13.48 20.97
N LEU A 318 -4.66 13.70 20.28
CA LEU A 318 -4.56 13.50 18.82
C LEU A 318 -4.68 12.01 18.46
N PHE A 319 -3.96 11.14 19.18
CA PHE A 319 -4.00 9.69 19.01
C PHE A 319 -5.42 9.13 19.16
N THR A 320 -6.12 9.53 20.23
CA THR A 320 -7.50 9.12 20.49
C THR A 320 -8.47 9.65 19.44
N ARG A 321 -8.33 10.92 19.06
CA ARG A 321 -9.20 11.56 18.05
C ARG A 321 -9.11 10.88 16.69
N VAL A 322 -7.90 10.62 16.22
CA VAL A 322 -7.68 9.98 14.92
C VAL A 322 -8.11 8.51 14.97
N GLY A 323 -7.76 7.78 16.06
CA GLY A 323 -8.18 6.40 16.25
C GLY A 323 -9.70 6.24 16.24
N ARG A 324 -10.45 7.15 16.89
CA ARG A 324 -11.93 7.15 16.84
C ARG A 324 -12.45 7.34 15.41
N LEU A 325 -11.90 8.31 14.64
CA LEU A 325 -12.32 8.55 13.26
C LEU A 325 -12.04 7.32 12.38
N GLN A 326 -10.88 6.68 12.56
CA GLN A 326 -10.54 5.44 11.86
C GLN A 326 -11.48 4.29 12.26
N PHE A 327 -11.78 4.15 13.55
CA PHE A 327 -12.69 3.10 14.03
C PHE A 327 -14.11 3.29 13.48
N ILE A 328 -14.62 4.52 13.44
CA ILE A 328 -15.93 4.84 12.83
C ILE A 328 -15.93 4.47 11.34
N LEU A 329 -14.91 4.90 10.58
CA LEU A 329 -14.86 4.62 9.13
C LEU A 329 -14.69 3.12 8.85
N LEU A 330 -13.65 2.51 9.44
CA LEU A 330 -13.29 1.12 9.16
C LEU A 330 -14.30 0.14 9.78
N GLY A 331 -14.85 0.44 10.95
CA GLY A 331 -15.93 -0.34 11.56
C GLY A 331 -17.21 -0.31 10.72
N GLY A 332 -17.51 0.85 10.12
CA GLY A 332 -18.63 0.98 9.17
C GLY A 332 -18.42 0.12 7.91
N ILE A 333 -17.20 0.14 7.34
CA ILE A 333 -16.86 -0.70 6.18
C ILE A 333 -16.93 -2.19 6.54
N LEU A 334 -16.40 -2.59 7.71
CA LEU A 334 -16.45 -3.97 8.21
C LEU A 334 -17.90 -4.45 8.35
N LEU A 335 -18.77 -3.69 9.03
CA LEU A 335 -20.16 -4.05 9.20
C LEU A 335 -20.94 -3.99 7.89
N GLY A 336 -20.63 -3.05 7.00
CA GLY A 336 -21.20 -3.00 5.64
C GLY A 336 -20.82 -4.24 4.82
N PHE A 337 -19.59 -4.71 4.98
CA PHE A 337 -19.14 -5.95 4.36
C PHE A 337 -19.82 -7.19 4.98
N VAL A 338 -20.13 -7.18 6.28
CA VAL A 338 -21.00 -8.21 6.88
C VAL A 338 -22.36 -8.24 6.19
N ALA A 339 -22.96 -7.08 5.89
CA ALA A 339 -24.29 -6.98 5.33
C ALA A 339 -24.43 -7.53 3.89
N ILE A 340 -23.48 -7.23 3.01
CA ILE A 340 -23.58 -7.51 1.57
C ILE A 340 -22.35 -8.21 1.00
N GLY A 341 -21.33 -8.44 1.81
CA GLY A 341 -20.01 -8.89 1.37
C GLY A 341 -20.00 -10.26 0.71
N GLN A 342 -20.83 -11.21 1.16
CA GLN A 342 -20.89 -12.53 0.57
C GLN A 342 -21.33 -12.48 -0.89
N SER A 343 -22.45 -11.81 -1.18
CA SER A 343 -22.93 -11.62 -2.55
C SER A 343 -22.00 -10.74 -3.37
N PHE A 344 -21.38 -9.72 -2.73
CA PHE A 344 -20.41 -8.87 -3.40
C PHE A 344 -19.19 -9.67 -3.88
N VAL A 345 -18.62 -10.53 -3.03
CA VAL A 345 -17.43 -11.32 -3.37
C VAL A 345 -17.72 -12.32 -4.50
N VAL A 346 -18.87 -12.99 -4.46
CA VAL A 346 -19.30 -13.91 -5.51
C VAL A 346 -19.52 -13.16 -6.85
N LEU A 347 -20.20 -12.04 -6.82
CA LEU A 347 -20.41 -11.22 -8.03
C LEU A 347 -19.11 -10.64 -8.57
N TRP A 348 -18.23 -10.20 -7.68
CA TRP A 348 -16.95 -9.59 -8.05
C TRP A 348 -15.95 -10.62 -8.57
N GLY A 349 -15.92 -11.82 -7.98
CA GLY A 349 -15.12 -12.95 -8.44
C GLY A 349 -15.72 -13.66 -9.67
N GLY A 350 -17.04 -13.55 -9.87
CA GLY A 350 -17.76 -14.16 -11.00
C GLY A 350 -18.08 -15.64 -10.83
N ASP A 351 -17.86 -16.22 -9.63
CA ASP A 351 -18.11 -17.65 -9.37
C ASP A 351 -18.41 -17.88 -7.87
N GLU A 352 -19.25 -18.86 -7.56
CA GLU A 352 -19.62 -19.23 -6.18
C GLU A 352 -18.45 -19.75 -5.33
N LYS A 353 -17.39 -20.28 -5.95
CA LYS A 353 -16.18 -20.72 -5.23
C LYS A 353 -15.52 -19.60 -4.42
N PHE A 354 -15.73 -18.32 -4.81
CA PHE A 354 -15.22 -17.16 -4.08
C PHE A 354 -16.02 -16.83 -2.80
N ALA A 355 -17.14 -17.52 -2.55
CA ALA A 355 -17.93 -17.34 -1.32
C ALA A 355 -17.09 -17.56 -0.03
N ILE A 356 -16.05 -18.42 -0.08
CA ILE A 356 -15.12 -18.64 1.03
C ILE A 356 -14.32 -17.37 1.39
N ASP A 357 -14.07 -16.50 0.39
CA ASP A 357 -13.32 -15.28 0.58
C ASP A 357 -14.08 -14.23 1.40
N TYR A 358 -15.38 -14.37 1.54
CA TYR A 358 -16.15 -13.59 2.50
C TYR A 358 -15.59 -13.73 3.92
N TRP A 359 -15.40 -14.96 4.38
CA TRP A 359 -14.85 -15.22 5.73
C TRP A 359 -13.39 -14.83 5.84
N THR A 360 -12.60 -15.10 4.78
CA THR A 360 -11.19 -14.70 4.68
C THR A 360 -11.06 -13.17 4.79
N THR A 361 -11.87 -12.43 4.05
CA THR A 361 -11.89 -10.97 4.05
C THR A 361 -12.35 -10.40 5.39
N LEU A 362 -13.42 -10.95 5.98
CA LEU A 362 -13.90 -10.53 7.31
C LEU A 362 -12.83 -10.67 8.37
N LEU A 363 -12.10 -11.77 8.37
CA LEU A 363 -11.03 -12.03 9.32
C LEU A 363 -9.86 -11.04 9.14
N LEU A 364 -9.48 -10.76 7.91
CA LEU A 364 -8.46 -9.76 7.59
C LEU A 364 -8.93 -8.35 7.98
N PHE A 365 -10.15 -7.95 7.64
CA PHE A 365 -10.71 -6.65 8.04
C PHE A 365 -10.76 -6.49 9.55
N PHE A 366 -11.22 -7.52 10.26
CA PHE A 366 -11.29 -7.51 11.72
C PHE A 366 -9.91 -7.33 12.35
N SER A 367 -8.91 -8.09 11.93
CA SER A 367 -7.54 -7.96 12.46
C SER A 367 -6.90 -6.60 12.11
N CYS A 368 -7.11 -6.13 10.88
CA CYS A 368 -6.60 -4.85 10.42
C CYS A 368 -7.30 -3.64 11.07
N LEU A 369 -8.58 -3.74 11.47
CA LEU A 369 -9.27 -2.69 12.21
C LEU A 369 -8.50 -2.26 13.45
N TRP A 370 -8.16 -3.22 14.31
CA TRP A 370 -7.48 -2.97 15.58
C TRP A 370 -6.07 -2.40 15.41
N THR A 371 -5.41 -2.78 14.32
CA THR A 371 -4.08 -2.26 13.99
C THR A 371 -4.14 -0.84 13.42
N ASN A 372 -5.10 -0.59 12.54
CA ASN A 372 -5.20 0.70 11.85
C ASN A 372 -5.60 1.85 12.77
N VAL A 373 -6.43 1.62 13.78
CA VAL A 373 -6.83 2.66 14.74
C VAL A 373 -5.66 3.21 15.56
N GLN A 374 -4.50 2.55 15.51
CA GLN A 374 -3.29 2.90 16.24
C GLN A 374 -2.18 3.50 15.36
N THR A 375 -2.43 3.78 14.08
CA THR A 375 -1.41 4.25 13.14
C THR A 375 -0.72 5.54 13.56
N VAL A 376 -1.42 6.46 14.25
CA VAL A 376 -0.82 7.67 14.82
C VAL A 376 0.22 7.34 15.90
N GLY A 377 0.04 6.24 16.66
CA GLY A 377 1.05 5.76 17.62
C GLY A 377 2.37 5.39 16.93
N ILE A 378 2.29 4.82 15.72
CA ILE A 378 3.46 4.51 14.89
C ILE A 378 4.18 5.82 14.49
N GLU A 379 3.44 6.85 14.12
CA GLU A 379 4.04 8.13 13.72
C GLU A 379 4.65 8.88 14.92
N ILE A 380 4.03 8.82 16.10
CA ILE A 380 4.62 9.35 17.34
C ILE A 380 5.92 8.62 17.67
N GLN A 381 5.96 7.30 17.53
CA GLN A 381 7.14 6.48 17.73
C GLN A 381 8.27 6.85 16.75
N ARG A 382 7.94 7.06 15.46
CA ARG A 382 8.88 7.51 14.44
C ARG A 382 9.43 8.90 14.75
N ALA A 383 8.56 9.83 15.11
CA ALA A 383 8.94 11.20 15.45
C ALA A 383 9.86 11.27 16.68
N LYS A 384 9.66 10.38 17.67
CA LYS A 384 10.53 10.23 18.85
C LYS A 384 11.79 9.41 18.60
N ASN A 385 12.04 8.95 17.36
CA ASN A 385 13.18 8.08 17.00
C ASN A 385 13.26 6.75 17.80
N MET A 386 12.11 6.21 18.19
CA MET A 386 11.99 4.98 19.01
C MET A 386 11.55 3.76 18.19
N HIS A 387 11.89 3.70 16.91
CA HIS A 387 11.38 2.68 15.97
C HIS A 387 12.06 1.30 16.04
N LYS A 388 13.22 1.17 16.73
CA LYS A 388 13.97 -0.09 16.85
C LYS A 388 13.13 -1.25 17.39
N PHE A 389 12.39 -1.02 18.47
CA PHE A 389 11.54 -2.05 19.07
C PHE A 389 10.45 -2.54 18.11
N ARG A 390 9.81 -1.63 17.38
CA ARG A 390 8.80 -1.97 16.38
C ARG A 390 9.37 -2.87 15.29
N SER A 391 10.58 -2.57 14.79
CA SER A 391 11.21 -3.39 13.76
C SER A 391 11.45 -4.83 14.24
N LEU A 392 11.84 -5.02 15.49
CA LEU A 392 11.99 -6.34 16.10
C LEU A 392 10.66 -7.07 16.27
N VAL A 393 9.62 -6.35 16.76
CA VAL A 393 8.27 -6.91 16.89
C VAL A 393 7.74 -7.33 15.52
N TYR A 394 7.89 -6.49 14.50
CA TYR A 394 7.43 -6.79 13.15
C TYR A 394 8.16 -7.99 12.53
N LEU A 395 9.45 -8.13 12.78
CA LEU A 395 10.19 -9.32 12.37
C LEU A 395 9.64 -10.57 13.08
N GLY A 396 9.37 -10.48 14.38
CA GLY A 396 8.74 -11.56 15.15
C GLY A 396 7.32 -11.90 14.62
N VAL A 397 6.52 -10.88 14.27
CA VAL A 397 5.19 -11.05 13.65
C VAL A 397 5.34 -11.76 12.30
N ALA A 398 6.28 -11.34 11.46
CA ALA A 398 6.48 -11.94 10.14
C ALA A 398 6.89 -13.43 10.23
N LEU A 399 7.84 -13.75 11.11
CA LEU A 399 8.26 -15.13 11.35
C LEU A 399 7.14 -15.96 11.99
N GLY A 400 6.44 -15.41 12.98
CA GLY A 400 5.30 -16.04 13.64
C GLY A 400 4.15 -16.29 12.67
N ASN A 401 3.85 -15.33 11.79
CA ASN A 401 2.88 -15.48 10.72
C ASN A 401 3.25 -16.66 9.79
N ALA A 402 4.48 -16.68 9.28
CA ALA A 402 4.93 -17.77 8.40
C ALA A 402 4.81 -19.14 9.07
N LEU A 403 5.26 -19.27 10.33
CA LEU A 403 5.20 -20.52 11.10
C LEU A 403 3.77 -20.99 11.38
N LEU A 404 2.85 -20.06 11.69
CA LEU A 404 1.44 -20.36 11.94
C LEU A 404 0.69 -20.63 10.64
N SER A 405 1.00 -19.89 9.57
CA SER A 405 0.31 -20.03 8.28
C SER A 405 0.58 -21.37 7.61
N ILE A 406 1.76 -21.97 7.76
CA ILE A 406 2.08 -23.28 7.14
C ILE A 406 1.06 -24.37 7.54
N PRO A 407 0.91 -24.74 8.83
CA PRO A 407 -0.03 -25.80 9.22
C PRO A 407 -1.50 -25.41 9.01
N LEU A 408 -1.83 -24.11 9.15
CA LEU A 408 -3.18 -23.64 8.94
C LEU A 408 -3.57 -23.62 7.47
N CYS A 409 -2.65 -23.25 6.57
CA CYS A 409 -2.86 -23.34 5.12
C CYS A 409 -3.08 -24.79 4.67
N MET A 410 -2.34 -25.75 5.23
CA MET A 410 -2.53 -27.17 4.91
C MET A 410 -3.97 -27.66 5.21
N LYS A 411 -4.60 -27.11 6.26
CA LYS A 411 -5.96 -27.49 6.69
C LYS A 411 -7.05 -26.68 6.00
N TRP A 412 -6.88 -25.35 5.92
CA TRP A 412 -7.96 -24.42 5.58
C TRP A 412 -7.61 -23.50 4.42
N GLN A 413 -6.60 -23.83 3.63
CA GLN A 413 -6.20 -23.08 2.44
C GLN A 413 -6.03 -21.56 2.74
N GLY A 414 -6.65 -20.69 1.94
CA GLY A 414 -6.58 -19.22 2.08
C GLY A 414 -7.13 -18.70 3.41
N LEU A 415 -8.17 -19.33 3.96
CA LEU A 415 -8.68 -18.99 5.29
C LEU A 415 -7.63 -19.27 6.37
N GLY A 416 -6.88 -20.37 6.24
CA GLY A 416 -5.77 -20.71 7.16
C GLY A 416 -4.66 -19.67 7.15
N ALA A 417 -4.28 -19.16 5.97
CA ALA A 417 -3.34 -18.06 5.82
C ALA A 417 -3.84 -16.80 6.55
N ALA A 418 -5.12 -16.44 6.34
CA ALA A 418 -5.72 -15.28 6.99
C ALA A 418 -5.79 -15.42 8.52
N VAL A 419 -6.04 -16.63 9.05
CA VAL A 419 -6.01 -16.91 10.50
C VAL A 419 -4.60 -16.70 11.05
N GLY A 420 -3.57 -17.23 10.38
CA GLY A 420 -2.17 -17.02 10.75
C GLY A 420 -1.80 -15.55 10.81
N THR A 421 -2.12 -14.81 9.74
CA THR A 421 -1.92 -13.37 9.64
C THR A 421 -2.68 -12.60 10.71
N ALA A 422 -3.94 -12.93 10.98
CA ALA A 422 -4.74 -12.28 12.01
C ALA A 422 -4.16 -12.48 13.41
N ILE A 423 -3.81 -13.72 13.79
CA ILE A 423 -3.22 -14.02 15.11
C ILE A 423 -1.88 -13.28 15.28
N ALA A 424 -0.96 -13.41 14.31
CA ALA A 424 0.35 -12.77 14.38
C ALA A 424 0.23 -11.25 14.47
N THR A 425 -0.66 -10.64 13.69
CA THR A 425 -0.91 -9.21 13.67
C THR A 425 -1.53 -8.71 14.98
N LEU A 426 -2.52 -9.42 15.54
CA LEU A 426 -3.14 -9.05 16.81
C LEU A 426 -2.15 -9.15 17.97
N ILE A 427 -1.37 -10.22 18.05
CA ILE A 427 -0.35 -10.37 19.10
C ILE A 427 0.72 -9.28 18.97
N GLY A 428 1.31 -9.11 17.79
CA GLY A 428 2.40 -8.17 17.58
C GLY A 428 1.95 -6.72 17.60
N ASN A 429 1.00 -6.36 16.73
CA ASN A 429 0.65 -4.96 16.51
C ASN A 429 -0.36 -4.42 17.52
N VAL A 430 -1.16 -5.28 18.16
CA VAL A 430 -2.09 -4.82 19.20
C VAL A 430 -1.50 -5.07 20.59
N LEU A 431 -1.19 -6.31 20.97
CA LEU A 431 -0.77 -6.58 22.34
C LEU A 431 0.63 -6.02 22.65
N LEU A 432 1.65 -6.42 21.89
CA LEU A 432 3.04 -6.02 22.17
C LEU A 432 3.27 -4.53 21.92
N MET A 433 2.69 -3.97 20.86
CA MET A 433 2.84 -2.53 20.58
C MET A 433 2.10 -1.67 21.58
N ASN A 434 0.89 -2.05 22.05
CA ASN A 434 0.19 -1.33 23.10
C ASN A 434 0.95 -1.32 24.42
N TRP A 435 1.55 -2.45 24.80
CA TRP A 435 2.44 -2.49 25.95
C TRP A 435 3.61 -1.50 25.80
N TYR A 436 4.24 -1.47 24.62
CA TYR A 436 5.36 -0.55 24.35
C TYR A 436 4.92 0.92 24.34
N TYR A 437 3.79 1.24 23.71
CA TYR A 437 3.22 2.59 23.71
C TYR A 437 2.93 3.08 25.11
N HIS A 438 2.37 2.22 25.96
CA HIS A 438 2.04 2.58 27.33
C HIS A 438 3.28 2.76 28.20
N ARG A 439 4.19 1.78 28.20
CA ARG A 439 5.34 1.72 29.15
C ARG A 439 6.54 2.56 28.71
N ARG A 440 6.79 2.70 27.43
CA ARG A 440 8.01 3.32 26.89
C ARG A 440 7.79 4.66 26.22
N ILE A 441 6.70 4.82 25.49
CA ILE A 441 6.38 6.09 24.81
C ILE A 441 5.63 7.02 25.75
N GLY A 442 4.84 6.47 26.69
CA GLY A 442 4.08 7.22 27.68
C GLY A 442 2.66 7.56 27.21
N LEU A 443 2.14 6.89 26.18
CA LEU A 443 0.74 7.06 25.73
C LEU A 443 -0.23 6.40 26.71
N ASN A 444 -1.37 7.06 26.94
CA ASN A 444 -2.43 6.52 27.81
C ASN A 444 -3.31 5.51 27.06
N ILE A 445 -2.79 4.30 26.87
CA ILE A 445 -3.46 3.22 26.12
C ILE A 445 -4.80 2.79 26.77
N PRO A 446 -4.92 2.65 28.11
CA PRO A 446 -6.23 2.32 28.72
C PRO A 446 -7.31 3.36 28.42
N ALA A 447 -6.97 4.65 28.49
CA ALA A 447 -7.91 5.72 28.14
C ALA A 447 -8.28 5.69 26.65
N PHE A 448 -7.29 5.45 25.78
CA PHE A 448 -7.51 5.29 24.34
C PHE A 448 -8.55 4.20 24.06
N TRP A 449 -8.36 2.98 24.57
CA TRP A 449 -9.29 1.87 24.32
C TRP A 449 -10.66 2.12 24.95
N ARG A 450 -10.73 2.76 26.11
CA ARG A 450 -12.03 3.17 26.69
C ARG A 450 -12.79 4.08 25.72
N HIS A 451 -12.14 5.05 25.10
CA HIS A 451 -12.77 5.93 24.13
C HIS A 451 -13.16 5.23 22.82
N ILE A 452 -12.41 4.22 22.38
CA ILE A 452 -12.77 3.38 21.24
C ILE A 452 -13.97 2.50 21.57
N PHE A 453 -13.94 1.78 22.70
CA PHE A 453 -15.03 0.88 23.10
C PHE A 453 -16.33 1.62 23.43
N HIS A 454 -16.26 2.90 23.77
CA HIS A 454 -17.46 3.73 23.92
C HIS A 454 -18.24 3.92 22.60
N LEU A 455 -17.68 3.57 21.46
CA LEU A 455 -18.39 3.55 20.16
C LEU A 455 -19.17 2.25 19.93
N LEU A 456 -18.85 1.16 20.64
CA LEU A 456 -19.49 -0.14 20.42
C LEU A 456 -21.01 -0.13 20.60
N PRO A 457 -21.59 0.54 21.63
CA PRO A 457 -23.06 0.61 21.75
C PRO A 457 -23.74 1.21 20.52
N ALA A 458 -23.11 2.22 19.89
CA ALA A 458 -23.62 2.83 18.67
C ALA A 458 -23.49 1.90 17.42
N MET A 459 -22.65 0.87 17.51
CA MET A 459 -22.50 -0.13 16.44
C MET A 459 -23.46 -1.31 16.53
N VAL A 460 -24.16 -1.49 17.67
CA VAL A 460 -25.04 -2.64 17.88
C VAL A 460 -26.20 -2.66 16.88
N LEU A 461 -26.91 -1.54 16.73
CA LEU A 461 -28.02 -1.46 15.78
C LEU A 461 -27.58 -1.70 14.32
N PRO A 462 -26.52 -1.07 13.82
CA PRO A 462 -25.95 -1.39 12.52
C PRO A 462 -25.49 -2.85 12.39
N ALA A 463 -24.91 -3.45 13.43
CA ALA A 463 -24.47 -4.84 13.39
C ALA A 463 -25.65 -5.80 13.26
N VAL A 464 -26.73 -5.58 14.02
CA VAL A 464 -27.97 -6.36 13.89
C VAL A 464 -28.55 -6.19 12.49
N THR A 465 -28.61 -4.97 11.97
CA THR A 465 -29.08 -4.70 10.60
C THR A 465 -28.21 -5.42 9.57
N ALA A 466 -26.89 -5.39 9.72
CA ALA A 466 -25.97 -6.08 8.82
C ALA A 466 -26.21 -7.59 8.78
N VAL A 467 -26.35 -8.21 9.96
CA VAL A 467 -26.64 -9.66 10.06
C VAL A 467 -28.00 -9.99 9.47
N LEU A 468 -29.03 -9.20 9.74
CA LEU A 468 -30.37 -9.41 9.16
C LEU A 468 -30.36 -9.29 7.63
N LEU A 469 -29.62 -8.32 7.08
CA LEU A 469 -29.44 -8.18 5.64
C LEU A 469 -28.70 -9.39 5.04
N ALA A 470 -27.61 -9.82 5.67
CA ALA A 470 -26.84 -10.99 5.24
C ALA A 470 -27.69 -12.29 5.21
N LEU A 471 -28.61 -12.45 6.17
CA LEU A 471 -29.44 -13.65 6.28
C LEU A 471 -30.68 -13.63 5.37
N LYS A 472 -31.22 -12.44 5.05
CA LYS A 472 -32.51 -12.33 4.33
C LYS A 472 -32.37 -11.87 2.88
N VAL A 473 -31.26 -11.23 2.51
CA VAL A 473 -31.10 -10.59 1.21
C VAL A 473 -29.92 -11.23 0.49
N HIS A 474 -30.19 -11.94 -0.60
CA HIS A 474 -29.20 -12.61 -1.43
C HIS A 474 -29.15 -11.99 -2.84
N PRO A 475 -28.49 -10.85 -3.01
CA PRO A 475 -28.39 -10.18 -4.30
C PRO A 475 -27.62 -11.05 -5.30
N VAL A 476 -28.19 -11.24 -6.48
CA VAL A 476 -27.58 -11.99 -7.61
C VAL A 476 -27.08 -11.04 -8.71
N THR A 477 -27.26 -9.73 -8.53
CA THR A 477 -26.84 -8.70 -9.50
C THR A 477 -26.29 -7.48 -8.77
N TYR A 478 -25.33 -6.78 -9.35
CA TYR A 478 -24.75 -5.56 -8.77
C TYR A 478 -25.79 -4.50 -8.39
N TRP A 479 -26.84 -4.32 -9.21
CA TRP A 479 -27.92 -3.37 -8.93
C TRP A 479 -28.73 -3.73 -7.67
N GLN A 480 -28.87 -5.02 -7.38
CA GLN A 480 -29.56 -5.50 -6.18
C GLN A 480 -28.74 -5.31 -4.90
N LEU A 481 -27.42 -5.05 -4.99
CA LEU A 481 -26.60 -4.70 -3.83
C LEU A 481 -26.85 -3.27 -3.34
N ILE A 482 -27.35 -2.37 -4.22
CA ILE A 482 -27.50 -0.95 -3.89
C ILE A 482 -28.54 -0.71 -2.79
N PRO A 483 -29.79 -1.23 -2.86
CA PRO A 483 -30.79 -0.95 -1.83
C PRO A 483 -30.38 -1.42 -0.41
N PRO A 484 -29.89 -2.67 -0.18
CA PRO A 484 -29.44 -3.09 1.13
C PRO A 484 -28.18 -2.33 1.60
N GLY A 485 -27.29 -1.99 0.69
CA GLY A 485 -26.12 -1.15 0.99
C GLY A 485 -26.52 0.25 1.46
N LEU A 486 -27.44 0.91 0.76
CA LEU A 486 -27.95 2.23 1.15
C LEU A 486 -28.72 2.18 2.48
N LEU A 487 -29.54 1.15 2.69
CA LEU A 487 -30.23 0.94 3.96
C LEU A 487 -29.23 0.80 5.11
N PHE A 488 -28.21 -0.04 4.94
CA PHE A 488 -27.15 -0.20 5.93
C PHE A 488 -26.44 1.12 6.24
N VAL A 489 -26.03 1.87 5.20
CA VAL A 489 -25.35 3.17 5.36
C VAL A 489 -26.24 4.17 6.09
N ALA A 490 -27.52 4.22 5.78
CA ALA A 490 -28.47 5.11 6.45
C ALA A 490 -28.61 4.76 7.96
N VAL A 491 -28.77 3.47 8.28
CA VAL A 491 -28.87 3.00 9.67
C VAL A 491 -27.56 3.26 10.42
N TYR A 492 -26.41 3.00 9.77
CA TYR A 492 -25.10 3.24 10.35
C TYR A 492 -24.88 4.73 10.65
N ALA A 493 -25.15 5.59 9.66
CA ALA A 493 -25.01 7.03 9.83
C ALA A 493 -25.95 7.58 10.92
N ALA A 494 -27.21 7.14 10.95
CA ALA A 494 -28.17 7.55 11.97
C ALA A 494 -27.74 7.10 13.37
N SER A 495 -27.36 5.83 13.54
CA SER A 495 -26.91 5.29 14.82
C SER A 495 -25.64 5.98 15.33
N MET A 496 -24.64 6.19 14.46
CA MET A 496 -23.43 6.92 14.80
C MET A 496 -23.71 8.36 15.16
N TRP A 497 -24.60 9.03 14.43
CA TRP A 497 -24.99 10.42 14.70
C TRP A 497 -25.67 10.57 16.06
N LEU A 498 -26.56 9.67 16.42
CA LEU A 498 -27.33 9.72 17.67
C LEU A 498 -26.48 9.32 18.89
N PHE A 499 -25.72 8.24 18.78
CA PHE A 499 -25.10 7.57 19.94
C PHE A 499 -23.57 7.56 19.93
N GLY A 500 -22.91 7.68 18.76
CA GLY A 500 -21.46 7.48 18.64
C GLY A 500 -20.64 8.77 18.57
N LEU A 501 -21.11 9.77 17.79
CA LEU A 501 -20.31 10.95 17.47
C LEU A 501 -20.28 11.98 18.61
N ASN A 502 -19.09 12.42 18.97
CA ASN A 502 -18.88 13.54 19.88
C ASN A 502 -19.08 14.91 19.17
N ARG A 503 -19.09 16.00 19.94
CA ARG A 503 -19.31 17.37 19.40
C ARG A 503 -18.31 17.73 18.31
N TYR A 504 -17.05 17.34 18.45
CA TYR A 504 -16.02 17.60 17.45
C TYR A 504 -16.27 16.80 16.17
N GLU A 505 -16.55 15.51 16.27
CA GLU A 505 -16.82 14.63 15.13
C GLU A 505 -18.06 15.09 14.35
N ARG A 506 -19.14 15.51 15.07
CA ARG A 506 -20.32 16.15 14.44
C ARG A 506 -19.93 17.44 13.71
N SER A 507 -19.04 18.25 14.28
CA SER A 507 -18.62 19.51 13.65
C SER A 507 -17.85 19.29 12.34
N LEU A 508 -17.16 18.16 12.17
CA LEU A 508 -16.48 17.82 10.91
C LEU A 508 -17.46 17.63 9.74
N VAL A 509 -18.67 17.16 10.03
CA VAL A 509 -19.73 16.96 9.03
C VAL A 509 -20.55 18.25 8.85
N THR A 510 -20.91 18.93 9.94
CA THR A 510 -21.82 20.09 9.87
C THR A 510 -21.13 21.37 9.39
N ALA A 511 -19.83 21.58 9.66
CA ALA A 511 -19.14 22.79 9.27
C ALA A 511 -19.02 22.98 7.74
N PRO A 512 -18.68 21.94 6.93
CA PRO A 512 -18.70 22.07 5.48
C PRO A 512 -20.12 22.31 4.93
N LEU A 513 -21.14 21.61 5.45
CA LEU A 513 -22.53 21.78 5.04
C LEU A 513 -23.05 23.20 5.30
N ARG A 514 -22.74 23.78 6.46
CA ARG A 514 -23.09 25.18 6.77
C ARG A 514 -22.40 26.16 5.82
N ARG A 515 -21.13 25.92 5.45
CA ARG A 515 -20.41 26.77 4.48
C ARG A 515 -20.99 26.68 3.06
N MET A 516 -21.55 25.51 2.68
CA MET A 516 -22.21 25.33 1.38
C MET A 516 -23.61 25.99 1.34
N LEU A 517 -24.33 25.97 2.47
CA LEU A 517 -25.67 26.58 2.60
C LEU A 517 -25.64 28.11 2.77
N HIS A 518 -24.51 28.69 3.16
CA HIS A 518 -24.30 30.14 3.31
C HIS A 518 -23.54 30.75 2.10
N ARG A 519 -23.32 29.99 1.04
CA ARG A 519 -22.95 30.49 -0.31
C ARG A 519 -24.14 30.44 -1.24
#